data_79b53419ed12f7309b192640699af5be
#
_entry.id   79b53419ed12f7309b192640699af5be
#
_cell.length_a   1.000
_cell.length_b   1.000
_cell.length_c   1.000
_cell.angle_alpha   90.00
_cell.angle_beta   90.00
_cell.angle_gamma   90.00
#
_symmetry.space_group_name_H-M   'P 1'
#
loop_
_entity.id
_entity.type
_entity.pdbx_description
1 polymer ?
#
loop_
_entity_poly.entity_id
_entity_poly.type
_entity_poly.pdbx_seq_one_letter_code
_entity_poly.pdbx_strand_id
1 'polypeptide(L)'
;GEALVAVFSFLFKTPGLNYVGALLFGSLYAPLVITGLHHTFIAVDLQLAAASGGTFIWPLIALSNIAQSGAVFATYFLYKSDKKQESVSLSGTVSAWFGITEPAMFGANLKYMYPFYAALVGSAIGALISTAFGVLANGIGVGGLALAFLSIKFEGAHQIGFALASIAAFGLAFVLTFVFSKTKLNKGSLA
;
A
#
# COMPACT_ATOMS: atom_id res chain seq x y z
N GLY A 1 -14.78 17.16 6.95
CA GLY A 1 -14.87 15.88 7.60
C GLY A 1 -16.06 15.05 7.16
N GLU A 2 -17.29 15.44 7.54
CA GLU A 2 -18.50 14.61 7.39
C GLU A 2 -18.83 14.20 5.95
N ALA A 3 -18.68 15.09 4.99
CA ALA A 3 -18.91 14.77 3.58
C ALA A 3 -17.96 13.66 3.06
N LEU A 4 -16.68 13.69 3.45
CA LEU A 4 -15.72 12.64 3.08
C LEU A 4 -16.09 11.32 3.74
N VAL A 5 -16.46 11.31 5.01
CA VAL A 5 -16.93 10.11 5.72
C VAL A 5 -18.15 9.52 5.02
N ALA A 6 -19.12 10.35 4.62
CA ALA A 6 -20.31 9.91 3.90
C ALA A 6 -19.97 9.29 2.53
N VAL A 7 -19.10 9.93 1.75
CA VAL A 7 -18.64 9.42 0.44
C VAL A 7 -17.91 8.09 0.60
N PHE A 8 -16.97 7.98 1.54
CA PHE A 8 -16.26 6.74 1.79
C PHE A 8 -17.18 5.64 2.31
N SER A 9 -18.09 5.97 3.24
CA SER A 9 -19.07 5.00 3.73
C SER A 9 -19.97 4.49 2.61
N PHE A 10 -20.43 5.36 1.73
CA PHE A 10 -21.23 4.96 0.56
C PHE A 10 -20.43 4.04 -0.37
N LEU A 11 -19.21 4.45 -0.73
CA LEU A 11 -18.36 3.71 -1.66
C LEU A 11 -17.99 2.32 -1.15
N PHE A 12 -17.65 2.21 0.14
CA PHE A 12 -17.13 0.95 0.70
C PHE A 12 -18.19 0.07 1.39
N LYS A 13 -19.36 0.62 1.78
CA LYS A 13 -20.45 -0.16 2.37
C LYS A 13 -21.48 -0.64 1.33
N THR A 14 -21.46 -0.10 0.12
CA THR A 14 -22.37 -0.52 -0.95
C THR A 14 -21.82 -1.76 -1.65
N PRO A 15 -22.56 -2.89 -1.67
CA PRO A 15 -22.10 -4.11 -2.35
C PRO A 15 -21.77 -3.86 -3.83
N GLY A 16 -20.63 -4.36 -4.27
CA GLY A 16 -20.11 -4.17 -5.63
C GLY A 16 -19.29 -2.88 -5.80
N LEU A 17 -19.74 -1.74 -5.29
CA LEU A 17 -18.99 -0.48 -5.27
C LEU A 17 -17.75 -0.55 -4.37
N ASN A 18 -17.78 -1.37 -3.32
CA ASN A 18 -16.66 -1.58 -2.42
C ASN A 18 -15.39 -2.08 -3.14
N TYR A 19 -15.54 -2.92 -4.17
CA TYR A 19 -14.40 -3.36 -4.98
C TYR A 19 -13.84 -2.25 -5.85
N VAL A 20 -14.70 -1.40 -6.43
CA VAL A 20 -14.28 -0.22 -7.19
C VAL A 20 -13.56 0.77 -6.27
N GLY A 21 -14.12 1.01 -5.09
CA GLY A 21 -13.49 1.85 -4.06
C GLY A 21 -12.13 1.34 -3.63
N ALA A 22 -12.01 0.05 -3.37
CA ALA A 22 -10.75 -0.59 -3.01
C ALA A 22 -9.70 -0.49 -4.11
N LEU A 23 -10.08 -0.74 -5.36
CA LEU A 23 -9.19 -0.63 -6.52
C LEU A 23 -8.66 0.81 -6.67
N LEU A 24 -9.57 1.78 -6.64
CA LEU A 24 -9.22 3.19 -6.77
C LEU A 24 -8.36 3.66 -5.59
N PHE A 25 -8.74 3.36 -4.36
CA PHE A 25 -7.99 3.77 -3.18
C PHE A 25 -6.62 3.10 -3.15
N GLY A 26 -6.54 1.78 -3.39
CA GLY A 26 -5.28 1.04 -3.42
C GLY A 26 -4.31 1.54 -4.50
N SER A 27 -4.82 1.95 -5.68
CA SER A 27 -3.97 2.49 -6.74
C SER A 27 -3.61 3.97 -6.54
N LEU A 28 -4.44 4.77 -5.86
CA LEU A 28 -4.25 6.22 -5.74
C LEU A 28 -3.63 6.66 -4.41
N TYR A 29 -3.59 5.79 -3.38
CA TYR A 29 -3.09 6.18 -2.07
C TYR A 29 -1.61 6.63 -2.11
N ALA A 30 -0.73 5.89 -2.79
CA ALA A 30 0.67 6.30 -2.90
C ALA A 30 0.88 7.63 -3.64
N PRO A 31 0.19 7.95 -4.75
CA PRO A 31 0.12 9.32 -5.28
C PRO A 31 -0.33 10.38 -4.27
N LEU A 32 -1.30 10.06 -3.42
CA LEU A 32 -1.76 10.99 -2.36
C LEU A 32 -0.69 11.20 -1.28
N VAL A 33 0.13 10.18 -1.00
CA VAL A 33 1.29 10.32 -0.09
C VAL A 33 2.29 11.34 -0.62
N ILE A 34 2.60 11.31 -1.93
CA ILE A 34 3.52 12.26 -2.57
C ILE A 34 3.05 13.72 -2.41
N THR A 35 1.75 13.94 -2.49
CA THR A 35 1.16 15.29 -2.35
C THR A 35 0.95 15.73 -0.91
N GLY A 36 1.15 14.84 0.07
CA GLY A 36 0.85 15.09 1.48
C GLY A 36 -0.64 15.01 1.84
N LEU A 37 -1.53 14.82 0.85
CA LEU A 37 -2.98 14.77 1.07
C LEU A 37 -3.43 13.53 1.86
N HIS A 38 -2.58 12.49 1.96
CA HIS A 38 -2.88 11.28 2.72
C HIS A 38 -3.18 11.55 4.21
N HIS A 39 -2.65 12.62 4.80
CA HIS A 39 -2.94 12.99 6.19
C HIS A 39 -4.43 13.32 6.42
N THR A 40 -5.16 13.78 5.40
CA THR A 40 -6.60 14.04 5.53
C THR A 40 -7.40 12.76 5.76
N PHE A 41 -6.92 11.62 5.27
CA PHE A 41 -7.56 10.32 5.44
C PHE A 41 -7.43 9.77 6.87
N ILE A 42 -6.40 10.16 7.61
CA ILE A 42 -6.24 9.78 9.03
C ILE A 42 -7.45 10.25 9.85
N ALA A 43 -7.89 11.49 9.64
CA ALA A 43 -9.04 12.03 10.36
C ALA A 43 -10.36 11.31 9.98
N VAL A 44 -10.52 10.96 8.70
CA VAL A 44 -11.67 10.18 8.21
C VAL A 44 -11.65 8.77 8.81
N ASP A 45 -10.49 8.15 8.84
CA ASP A 45 -10.28 6.79 9.35
C ASP A 45 -10.59 6.69 10.85
N LEU A 46 -10.13 7.67 11.65
CA LEU A 46 -10.47 7.78 13.07
C LEU A 46 -11.99 7.93 13.30
N GLN A 47 -12.67 8.74 12.48
CA GLN A 47 -14.12 8.91 12.58
C GLN A 47 -14.86 7.62 12.21
N LEU A 48 -14.42 6.90 11.18
CA LEU A 48 -15.00 5.60 10.80
C LEU A 48 -14.80 4.56 11.90
N ALA A 49 -13.59 4.47 12.47
CA ALA A 49 -13.29 3.55 13.54
C ALA A 49 -14.17 3.82 14.79
N ALA A 50 -14.33 5.09 15.15
CA ALA A 50 -15.18 5.50 16.29
C ALA A 50 -16.67 5.23 16.05
N ALA A 51 -17.16 5.46 14.81
CA ALA A 51 -18.58 5.31 14.47
C ALA A 51 -19.01 3.84 14.24
N SER A 52 -18.11 2.98 13.77
CA SER A 52 -18.42 1.61 13.31
C SER A 52 -17.71 0.52 14.12
N GLY A 53 -16.93 0.87 15.14
CA GLY A 53 -16.12 -0.09 15.91
C GLY A 53 -15.01 -0.74 15.09
N GLY A 54 -14.58 -0.09 14.00
CA GLY A 54 -13.49 -0.53 13.14
C GLY A 54 -13.45 0.23 11.82
N THR A 55 -12.36 0.07 11.09
CA THR A 55 -12.14 0.74 9.80
C THR A 55 -11.71 -0.24 8.72
N PHE A 56 -12.16 0.00 7.50
CA PHE A 56 -11.74 -0.68 6.28
C PHE A 56 -10.62 0.08 5.54
N ILE A 57 -10.42 1.37 5.84
CA ILE A 57 -9.42 2.22 5.15
C ILE A 57 -8.01 1.85 5.61
N TRP A 58 -7.79 1.67 6.91
CA TRP A 58 -6.47 1.39 7.45
C TRP A 58 -5.79 0.15 6.86
N PRO A 59 -6.48 -1.00 6.68
CA PRO A 59 -5.91 -2.14 5.97
C PRO A 59 -5.42 -1.80 4.56
N LEU A 60 -6.15 -0.95 3.82
CA LEU A 60 -5.78 -0.55 2.46
C LEU A 60 -4.53 0.35 2.46
N ILE A 61 -4.41 1.25 3.43
CA ILE A 61 -3.22 2.08 3.65
C ILE A 61 -2.00 1.18 3.89
N ALA A 62 -2.13 0.22 4.81
CA ALA A 62 -1.06 -0.71 5.13
C ALA A 62 -0.63 -1.54 3.90
N LEU A 63 -1.59 -2.01 3.08
CA LEU A 63 -1.29 -2.74 1.86
C LEU A 63 -0.56 -1.90 0.81
N SER A 64 -0.85 -0.60 0.72
CA SER A 64 -0.10 0.31 -0.13
C SER A 64 1.36 0.42 0.32
N ASN A 65 1.61 0.57 1.62
CA ASN A 65 2.95 0.62 2.18
C ASN A 65 3.72 -0.70 1.95
N ILE A 66 3.02 -1.84 2.11
CA ILE A 66 3.56 -3.17 1.86
C ILE A 66 3.94 -3.35 0.38
N ALA A 67 3.10 -2.88 -0.55
CA ALA A 67 3.41 -2.91 -1.98
C ALA A 67 4.62 -2.03 -2.33
N GLN A 68 4.73 -0.82 -1.75
CA GLN A 68 5.91 0.03 -1.91
C GLN A 68 7.19 -0.67 -1.43
N SER A 69 7.10 -1.40 -0.31
CA SER A 69 8.24 -2.16 0.21
C SER A 69 8.66 -3.31 -0.72
N GLY A 70 7.70 -4.01 -1.33
CA GLY A 70 7.98 -5.07 -2.31
C GLY A 70 8.68 -4.54 -3.56
N ALA A 71 8.22 -3.41 -4.07
CA ALA A 71 8.81 -2.77 -5.23
C ALA A 71 10.25 -2.30 -4.98
N VAL A 72 10.50 -1.59 -3.86
CA VAL A 72 11.86 -1.14 -3.52
C VAL A 72 12.78 -2.32 -3.19
N PHE A 73 12.27 -3.39 -2.60
CA PHE A 73 13.05 -4.60 -2.36
C PHE A 73 13.54 -5.26 -3.65
N ALA A 74 12.72 -5.25 -4.71
CA ALA A 74 13.18 -5.71 -6.03
C ALA A 74 14.32 -4.85 -6.59
N THR A 75 14.33 -3.54 -6.35
CA THR A 75 15.41 -2.66 -6.80
C THR A 75 16.74 -2.96 -6.09
N TYR A 76 16.72 -3.46 -4.85
CA TYR A 76 17.92 -3.96 -4.17
C TYR A 76 18.66 -5.00 -5.01
N PHE A 77 17.94 -5.95 -5.62
CA PHE A 77 18.53 -6.98 -6.47
C PHE A 77 18.94 -6.45 -7.84
N LEU A 78 18.14 -5.55 -8.41
CA LEU A 78 18.39 -5.00 -9.75
C LEU A 78 19.63 -4.08 -9.79
N TYR A 79 19.94 -3.41 -8.69
CA TYR A 79 21.03 -2.41 -8.62
C TYR A 79 22.19 -2.82 -7.69
N LYS A 80 22.44 -4.12 -7.53
CA LYS A 80 23.54 -4.65 -6.67
C LYS A 80 24.92 -4.14 -7.04
N SER A 81 25.16 -3.75 -8.27
CA SER A 81 26.44 -3.19 -8.74
C SER A 81 26.65 -1.74 -8.28
N ASP A 82 25.59 -1.00 -8.05
CA ASP A 82 25.64 0.35 -7.46
C ASP A 82 25.44 0.24 -5.95
N LYS A 83 26.54 0.25 -5.20
CA LYS A 83 26.53 0.11 -3.74
C LYS A 83 25.73 1.19 -3.01
N LYS A 84 25.67 2.39 -3.57
CA LYS A 84 24.85 3.48 -3.02
C LYS A 84 23.37 3.16 -3.17
N GLN A 85 22.93 2.75 -4.38
CA GLN A 85 21.54 2.42 -4.63
C GLN A 85 21.12 1.13 -3.92
N GLU A 86 22.01 0.13 -3.84
CA GLU A 86 21.78 -1.09 -3.06
C GLU A 86 21.45 -0.76 -1.60
N SER A 87 22.24 0.09 -0.96
CA SER A 87 22.03 0.53 0.43
C SER A 87 20.72 1.33 0.60
N VAL A 88 20.45 2.25 -0.32
CA VAL A 88 19.20 3.05 -0.31
C VAL A 88 17.97 2.13 -0.47
N SER A 89 18.04 1.16 -1.36
CA SER A 89 16.92 0.21 -1.57
C SER A 89 16.68 -0.67 -0.35
N LEU A 90 17.74 -1.15 0.28
CA LEU A 90 17.61 -1.98 1.49
C LEU A 90 17.05 -1.17 2.67
N SER A 91 17.60 0.02 2.93
CA SER A 91 17.10 0.88 4.01
C SER A 91 15.66 1.33 3.77
N GLY A 92 15.29 1.64 2.51
CA GLY A 92 13.92 1.96 2.13
C GLY A 92 12.97 0.78 2.34
N THR A 93 13.42 -0.45 2.03
CA THR A 93 12.63 -1.66 2.28
C THR A 93 12.31 -1.83 3.78
N VAL A 94 13.35 -1.77 4.61
CA VAL A 94 13.22 -1.91 6.07
C VAL A 94 12.34 -0.80 6.64
N SER A 95 12.55 0.44 6.23
CA SER A 95 11.73 1.58 6.65
C SER A 95 10.24 1.38 6.31
N ALA A 96 9.95 0.92 5.09
CA ALA A 96 8.57 0.66 4.65
C ALA A 96 7.92 -0.51 5.41
N TRP A 97 8.68 -1.50 5.88
CA TRP A 97 8.16 -2.55 6.76
C TRP A 97 7.67 -2.02 8.11
N PHE A 98 8.18 -0.87 8.53
CA PHE A 98 7.69 -0.14 9.72
C PHE A 98 6.66 0.95 9.38
N GLY A 99 6.20 1.03 8.13
CA GLY A 99 5.16 1.95 7.70
C GLY A 99 5.65 3.32 7.25
N ILE A 100 6.97 3.54 7.20
CA ILE A 100 7.59 4.78 6.73
C ILE A 100 8.04 4.57 5.29
N THR A 101 7.24 5.02 4.33
CA THR A 101 7.43 4.71 2.90
C THR A 101 8.21 5.77 2.13
N GLU A 102 8.42 6.96 2.68
CA GLU A 102 9.13 8.06 2.02
C GLU A 102 10.55 7.65 1.55
N PRO A 103 11.38 6.95 2.34
CA PRO A 103 12.68 6.49 1.87
C PRO A 103 12.58 5.51 0.69
N ALA A 104 11.59 4.62 0.70
CA ALA A 104 11.34 3.70 -0.40
C ALA A 104 10.88 4.44 -1.66
N MET A 105 9.93 5.37 -1.49
CA MET A 105 9.35 6.12 -2.59
C MET A 105 10.37 7.05 -3.25
N PHE A 106 11.00 7.93 -2.49
CA PHE A 106 11.94 8.91 -3.05
C PHE A 106 13.32 8.34 -3.33
N GLY A 107 13.77 7.34 -2.57
CA GLY A 107 15.06 6.70 -2.75
C GLY A 107 15.16 5.79 -3.97
N ALA A 108 14.04 5.14 -4.36
CA ALA A 108 14.04 4.18 -5.45
C ALA A 108 12.77 4.23 -6.32
N ASN A 109 11.57 4.10 -5.73
CA ASN A 109 10.37 3.84 -6.52
C ASN A 109 10.05 4.98 -7.49
N LEU A 110 10.07 6.23 -7.05
CA LEU A 110 9.88 7.41 -7.89
C LEU A 110 11.11 7.75 -8.74
N LYS A 111 12.31 7.46 -8.22
CA LYS A 111 13.54 7.68 -8.98
C LYS A 111 13.56 6.91 -10.30
N TYR A 112 13.07 5.66 -10.28
CA TYR A 112 13.05 4.78 -11.45
C TYR A 112 11.66 4.68 -12.11
N MET A 113 10.61 5.19 -11.49
CA MET A 113 9.21 5.18 -11.89
C MET A 113 8.58 3.80 -12.08
N TYR A 114 9.23 2.85 -12.76
CA TYR A 114 8.68 1.52 -12.99
C TYR A 114 8.41 0.72 -11.69
N PRO A 115 9.21 0.82 -10.61
CA PRO A 115 8.85 0.20 -9.33
C PRO A 115 7.62 0.86 -8.70
N PHE A 116 7.47 2.17 -8.88
CA PHE A 116 6.29 2.89 -8.41
C PHE A 116 5.01 2.36 -9.06
N TYR A 117 5.00 2.20 -10.39
CA TYR A 117 3.86 1.61 -11.09
C TYR A 117 3.58 0.16 -10.66
N ALA A 118 4.62 -0.63 -10.45
CA ALA A 118 4.50 -1.98 -9.92
C ALA A 118 3.83 -2.00 -8.53
N ALA A 119 4.21 -1.06 -7.65
CA ALA A 119 3.62 -0.90 -6.34
C ALA A 119 2.15 -0.50 -6.40
N LEU A 120 1.75 0.40 -7.31
CA LEU A 120 0.35 0.78 -7.50
C LEU A 120 -0.52 -0.45 -7.86
N VAL A 121 -0.04 -1.28 -8.78
CA VAL A 121 -0.74 -2.51 -9.18
C VAL A 121 -0.80 -3.51 -8.03
N GLY A 122 0.31 -3.74 -7.34
CA GLY A 122 0.35 -4.64 -6.17
C GLY A 122 -0.60 -4.20 -5.07
N SER A 123 -0.62 -2.89 -4.76
CA SER A 123 -1.53 -2.29 -3.79
C SER A 123 -3.00 -2.46 -4.18
N ALA A 124 -3.34 -2.20 -5.44
CA ALA A 124 -4.70 -2.33 -5.96
C ALA A 124 -5.23 -3.77 -5.82
N ILE A 125 -4.42 -4.77 -6.18
CA ILE A 125 -4.80 -6.19 -6.05
C ILE A 125 -4.88 -6.60 -4.58
N GLY A 126 -3.95 -6.18 -3.74
CA GLY A 126 -4.03 -6.40 -2.30
C GLY A 126 -5.30 -5.80 -1.69
N ALA A 127 -5.68 -4.58 -2.11
CA ALA A 127 -6.91 -3.93 -1.67
C ALA A 127 -8.17 -4.71 -2.09
N LEU A 128 -8.22 -5.27 -3.30
CA LEU A 128 -9.32 -6.12 -3.75
C LEU A 128 -9.45 -7.39 -2.89
N ILE A 129 -8.33 -8.06 -2.60
CA ILE A 129 -8.33 -9.26 -1.75
C ILE A 129 -8.79 -8.90 -0.33
N SER A 130 -8.24 -7.82 0.26
CA SER A 130 -8.65 -7.34 1.57
C SER A 130 -10.15 -7.08 1.64
N THR A 131 -10.72 -6.46 0.60
CA THR A 131 -12.16 -6.18 0.51
C THR A 131 -12.98 -7.45 0.35
N ALA A 132 -12.51 -8.43 -0.43
CA ALA A 132 -13.19 -9.72 -0.62
C ALA A 132 -13.31 -10.50 0.71
N PHE A 133 -12.31 -10.40 1.59
CA PHE A 133 -12.34 -10.99 2.94
C PHE A 133 -13.03 -10.08 3.98
N GLY A 134 -13.50 -8.89 3.58
CA GLY A 134 -14.10 -7.93 4.50
C GLY A 134 -13.16 -7.48 5.61
N VAL A 135 -11.86 -7.36 5.34
CA VAL A 135 -10.84 -7.07 6.36
C VAL A 135 -11.13 -5.74 7.05
N LEU A 136 -11.15 -5.77 8.38
CA LEU A 136 -11.32 -4.59 9.24
C LEU A 136 -10.16 -4.47 10.23
N ALA A 137 -9.76 -3.24 10.50
CA ALA A 137 -8.88 -2.90 11.60
C ALA A 137 -9.68 -2.34 12.76
N ASN A 138 -9.19 -2.53 14.00
CA ASN A 138 -9.78 -1.94 15.21
C ASN A 138 -9.62 -0.41 15.21
N GLY A 139 -8.59 0.10 14.55
CA GLY A 139 -8.27 1.50 14.44
C GLY A 139 -6.98 1.71 13.65
N ILE A 140 -6.45 2.93 13.74
CA ILE A 140 -5.18 3.29 13.14
C ILE A 140 -4.03 2.69 13.95
N GLY A 141 -3.02 2.17 13.26
CA GLY A 141 -1.81 1.62 13.88
C GLY A 141 -0.57 1.91 13.04
N VAL A 142 0.43 1.06 13.11
CA VAL A 142 1.61 1.13 12.24
C VAL A 142 1.28 0.46 10.92
N GLY A 143 1.37 1.21 9.82
CA GLY A 143 0.99 0.76 8.47
C GLY A 143 2.03 -0.09 7.75
N GLY A 144 2.93 -0.76 8.47
CA GLY A 144 3.98 -1.60 7.90
C GLY A 144 3.71 -3.09 8.02
N LEU A 145 4.48 -3.91 7.27
CA LEU A 145 4.25 -5.34 7.11
C LEU A 145 4.07 -6.10 8.44
N ALA A 146 4.96 -5.90 9.40
CA ALA A 146 4.96 -6.67 10.64
C ALA A 146 3.91 -6.17 11.65
N LEU A 147 3.78 -4.86 11.78
CA LEU A 147 3.00 -4.23 12.86
C LEU A 147 1.55 -3.94 12.45
N ALA A 148 1.26 -3.89 11.14
CA ALA A 148 -0.10 -3.68 10.66
C ALA A 148 -1.05 -4.78 11.13
N PHE A 149 -0.57 -6.03 11.25
CA PHE A 149 -1.36 -7.15 11.77
C PHE A 149 -1.94 -6.92 13.16
N LEU A 150 -1.24 -6.17 14.01
CA LEU A 150 -1.71 -5.85 15.37
C LEU A 150 -2.96 -4.94 15.36
N SER A 151 -3.15 -4.18 14.29
CA SER A 151 -4.31 -3.31 14.12
C SER A 151 -5.51 -4.06 13.54
N ILE A 152 -5.29 -5.16 12.82
CA ILE A 152 -6.36 -5.95 12.19
C ILE A 152 -7.16 -6.70 13.25
N LYS A 153 -8.47 -6.76 13.08
CA LYS A 153 -9.35 -7.54 13.98
C LYS A 153 -8.92 -8.99 14.01
N PHE A 154 -8.86 -9.56 15.22
CA PHE A 154 -8.47 -10.96 15.41
C PHE A 154 -9.62 -11.95 15.16
N GLU A 155 -10.84 -11.46 15.03
CA GLU A 155 -12.05 -12.26 14.81
C GLU A 155 -12.24 -12.62 13.35
N GLY A 156 -12.82 -13.80 13.09
CA GLY A 156 -13.20 -14.22 11.75
C GLY A 156 -12.02 -14.37 10.78
N ALA A 157 -12.27 -14.02 9.51
CA ALA A 157 -11.30 -14.16 8.43
C ALA A 157 -10.37 -12.94 8.23
N HIS A 158 -10.44 -11.93 9.11
CA HIS A 158 -9.72 -10.67 8.91
C HIS A 158 -8.21 -10.86 8.85
N GLN A 159 -7.63 -11.62 9.78
CA GLN A 159 -6.18 -11.87 9.82
C GLN A 159 -5.70 -12.67 8.61
N ILE A 160 -6.44 -13.72 8.23
CA ILE A 160 -6.12 -14.55 7.05
C ILE A 160 -6.25 -13.71 5.78
N GLY A 161 -7.33 -12.95 5.65
CA GLY A 161 -7.56 -12.07 4.51
C GLY A 161 -6.48 -11.01 4.37
N PHE A 162 -6.05 -10.40 5.47
CA PHE A 162 -4.97 -9.42 5.47
C PHE A 162 -3.61 -10.07 5.13
N ALA A 163 -3.34 -11.29 5.61
CA ALA A 163 -2.13 -12.03 5.27
C ALA A 163 -2.06 -12.32 3.76
N LEU A 164 -3.14 -12.85 3.18
CA LEU A 164 -3.22 -13.13 1.74
C LEU A 164 -3.09 -11.85 0.91
N ALA A 165 -3.78 -10.77 1.31
CA ALA A 165 -3.68 -9.47 0.68
C ALA A 165 -2.26 -8.90 0.73
N SER A 166 -1.56 -9.05 1.88
CA SER A 166 -0.18 -8.61 2.07
C SER A 166 0.80 -9.37 1.19
N ILE A 167 0.66 -10.71 1.13
CA ILE A 167 1.48 -11.56 0.25
C ILE A 167 1.27 -11.17 -1.22
N ALA A 168 0.02 -10.95 -1.62
CA ALA A 168 -0.28 -10.52 -2.99
C ALA A 168 0.26 -9.12 -3.30
N ALA A 169 0.06 -8.14 -2.40
CA ALA A 169 0.52 -6.77 -2.59
C ALA A 169 2.06 -6.71 -2.70
N PHE A 170 2.76 -7.33 -1.76
CA PHE A 170 4.23 -7.38 -1.77
C PHE A 170 4.76 -8.18 -2.96
N GLY A 171 4.26 -9.41 -3.14
CA GLY A 171 4.75 -10.34 -4.16
C GLY A 171 4.53 -9.82 -5.59
N LEU A 172 3.34 -9.28 -5.88
CA LEU A 172 3.06 -8.69 -7.19
C LEU A 172 3.92 -7.45 -7.45
N ALA A 173 4.05 -6.54 -6.47
CA ALA A 173 4.89 -5.36 -6.62
C ALA A 173 6.35 -5.76 -6.86
N PHE A 174 6.85 -6.75 -6.13
CA PHE A 174 8.20 -7.30 -6.29
C PHE A 174 8.41 -7.88 -7.70
N VAL A 175 7.54 -8.81 -8.13
CA VAL A 175 7.65 -9.48 -9.44
C VAL A 175 7.48 -8.49 -10.59
N LEU A 176 6.44 -7.63 -10.53
CA LEU A 176 6.18 -6.65 -11.58
C LEU A 176 7.32 -5.64 -11.72
N THR A 177 8.04 -5.33 -10.64
CA THR A 177 9.23 -4.48 -10.72
C THR A 177 10.30 -5.11 -11.61
N PHE A 178 10.57 -6.42 -11.51
CA PHE A 178 11.47 -7.12 -12.43
C PHE A 178 10.94 -7.16 -13.86
N VAL A 179 9.65 -7.38 -14.04
CA VAL A 179 9.03 -7.39 -15.37
C VAL A 179 9.15 -6.02 -16.02
N PHE A 180 8.76 -4.96 -15.31
CA PHE A 180 8.77 -3.60 -15.83
C PHE A 180 10.18 -3.06 -16.06
N SER A 181 11.18 -3.51 -15.30
CA SER A 181 12.58 -3.15 -15.53
C SER A 181 13.08 -3.53 -16.93
N LYS A 182 12.49 -4.56 -17.54
CA LYS A 182 12.81 -5.04 -18.89
C LYS A 182 12.00 -4.35 -20.00
N THR A 183 11.03 -3.52 -19.65
CA THR A 183 10.14 -2.84 -20.59
C THR A 183 10.61 -1.43 -20.93
N LYS A 184 9.91 -0.77 -21.87
CA LYS A 184 10.16 0.64 -22.23
C LYS A 184 9.95 1.62 -21.08
N LEU A 185 9.25 1.22 -20.01
CA LEU A 185 9.06 2.04 -18.80
C LEU A 185 10.38 2.36 -18.08
N ASN A 186 11.39 1.52 -18.26
CA ASN A 186 12.74 1.78 -17.72
C ASN A 186 13.55 2.77 -18.59
N LYS A 187 13.22 2.92 -19.87
CA LYS A 187 14.01 3.76 -20.81
C LYS A 187 13.82 5.26 -20.60
N GLY A 188 12.78 5.68 -19.86
CA GLY A 188 12.49 7.09 -19.54
C GLY A 188 13.16 7.60 -18.25
N SER A 189 13.77 6.73 -17.46
CA SER A 189 14.36 7.09 -16.16
C SER A 189 15.87 7.35 -16.18
N LEU A 190 16.51 7.23 -17.33
CA LEU A 190 17.96 7.39 -17.53
C LEU A 190 18.33 8.68 -18.30
N ALA A 191 17.39 9.62 -18.45
CA ALA A 191 17.63 10.94 -19.04
C ALA A 191 17.78 12.02 -17.96
#